data_54a0137e3373006aa9b0c7bc1033a99e
#
_entry.id   54a0137e3373006aa9b0c7bc1033a99e
#
_cell.length_a   1.000
_cell.length_b   1.000
_cell.length_c   1.000
_cell.angle_alpha   90.00
_cell.angle_beta   90.00
_cell.angle_gamma   90.00
#
_symmetry.space_group_name_H-M   'P 1'
#
loop_
_entity.id
_entity.type
_entity.pdbx_description
1 polymer ?
#
loop_
_entity_poly.entity_id
_entity_poly.type
_entity_poly.pdbx_seq_one_letter_code
_entity_poly.pdbx_strand_id
1 'polypeptide(L)'
;MIEVTGLAKRFPMARQKERRAKRRDPREQQGWFQAVRDVSFECAPGEVLGLLGPNGAGKTTALRIVSTALRPDAGRAFIDGIDILAEPLQARRRIGFLSGTTGLYGRLSARENVEYFGRLHGMAPERLRRRCDALFEQLDMHEFAHKRADSLSSGMKQKCAIARTVIHEPSILILDEPTTGLDVMSAKIVLDFVASYKALRIPVILSTHHLHEVDKLCDRVCIVNHGASIFQGTVEQLRHLGGGGDLYDAFVHVIHHGA
;
A
#
# COMPACT_ATOMS: atom_id res chain seq x y z
N MET A 1 13.70 -7.02 2.37
CA MET A 1 12.80 -7.67 3.35
C MET A 1 12.10 -6.60 4.17
N ILE A 2 10.84 -6.80 4.52
CA ILE A 2 10.08 -5.93 5.42
C ILE A 2 9.69 -6.75 6.64
N GLU A 3 9.93 -6.22 7.83
CA GLU A 3 9.58 -6.84 9.10
C GLU A 3 8.83 -5.83 9.95
N VAL A 4 7.65 -6.18 10.41
CA VAL A 4 6.76 -5.32 11.19
C VAL A 4 6.28 -6.08 12.42
N THR A 5 6.47 -5.50 13.62
CA THR A 5 6.14 -6.15 14.88
C THR A 5 5.41 -5.19 15.80
N GLY A 6 4.20 -5.56 16.21
CA GLY A 6 3.43 -4.91 17.26
C GLY A 6 3.11 -3.44 17.01
N LEU A 7 2.92 -3.01 15.74
CA LEU A 7 2.63 -1.61 15.45
C LEU A 7 1.34 -1.17 16.13
N ALA A 8 1.43 -0.02 16.79
CA ALA A 8 0.28 0.65 17.38
C ALA A 8 0.24 2.15 17.02
N LYS A 9 -0.99 2.67 16.83
CA LYS A 9 -1.23 4.09 16.57
C LYS A 9 -2.61 4.51 17.02
N ARG A 10 -2.66 5.56 17.81
CA ARG A 10 -3.90 6.20 18.26
C ARG A 10 -3.95 7.67 17.81
N PHE A 11 -5.14 8.16 17.64
CA PHE A 11 -5.43 9.55 17.31
C PHE A 11 -6.36 10.16 18.34
N PRO A 12 -6.20 11.44 18.74
CA PRO A 12 -7.14 12.10 19.62
C PRO A 12 -8.49 12.24 18.92
N MET A 13 -9.55 11.91 19.62
CA MET A 13 -10.91 12.15 19.13
C MET A 13 -11.29 13.61 19.35
N ALA A 14 -11.79 14.28 18.31
CA ALA A 14 -12.37 15.60 18.49
C ALA A 14 -13.52 15.52 19.50
N ARG A 15 -13.61 16.50 20.44
CA ARG A 15 -14.75 16.64 21.36
C ARG A 15 -16.02 16.83 20.52
N GLN A 16 -16.73 15.75 20.25
CA GLN A 16 -18.02 15.82 19.59
C GLN A 16 -19.10 16.10 20.66
N LYS A 17 -19.78 17.24 20.49
CA LYS A 17 -21.07 17.47 21.11
C LYS A 17 -22.00 16.33 20.67
N GLU A 18 -22.51 15.57 21.64
CA GLU A 18 -23.62 14.63 21.55
C GLU A 18 -23.72 13.78 20.26
N ARG A 19 -22.94 12.74 20.17
CA ARG A 19 -23.28 11.64 19.26
C ARG A 19 -24.41 10.82 19.89
N ARG A 20 -25.64 10.93 19.33
CA ARG A 20 -26.72 9.96 19.51
C ARG A 20 -26.15 8.55 19.40
N ALA A 21 -26.61 7.65 20.27
CA ALA A 21 -26.17 6.27 20.50
C ALA A 21 -26.03 5.41 19.22
N LYS A 22 -24.98 5.62 18.43
CA LYS A 22 -24.43 4.60 17.55
C LYS A 22 -23.52 3.71 18.40
N ARG A 23 -23.56 2.39 18.17
CA ARG A 23 -22.63 1.43 18.81
C ARG A 23 -21.22 2.05 18.79
N ARG A 24 -20.64 2.23 19.99
CA ARG A 24 -19.26 2.72 20.10
C ARG A 24 -18.32 1.72 19.43
N ASP A 25 -17.44 2.22 18.57
CA ASP A 25 -16.37 1.39 18.02
C ASP A 25 -15.49 0.90 19.21
N PRO A 26 -15.18 -0.40 19.33
CA PRO A 26 -14.40 -0.94 20.44
C PRO A 26 -12.99 -0.32 20.52
N ARG A 27 -12.53 0.37 19.49
CA ARG A 27 -11.28 1.12 19.44
C ARG A 27 -11.34 2.51 20.05
N GLU A 28 -12.54 2.98 20.40
CA GLU A 28 -12.73 4.28 21.04
C GLU A 28 -12.55 4.14 22.56
N GLN A 29 -11.43 4.63 23.10
CA GLN A 29 -11.12 4.54 24.53
C GLN A 29 -10.59 5.88 25.05
N GLN A 30 -11.19 6.38 26.14
CA GLN A 30 -10.72 7.55 26.89
C GLN A 30 -10.39 8.78 26.02
N GLY A 31 -11.21 9.06 25.00
CA GLY A 31 -10.98 10.21 24.10
C GLY A 31 -9.96 9.95 22.97
N TRP A 32 -9.50 8.72 22.81
CA TRP A 32 -8.61 8.28 21.75
C TRP A 32 -9.27 7.24 20.86
N PHE A 33 -8.94 7.29 19.58
CA PHE A 33 -9.26 6.26 18.60
C PHE A 33 -8.01 5.47 18.25
N GLN A 34 -8.00 4.17 18.55
CA GLN A 34 -6.89 3.26 18.27
C GLN A 34 -6.99 2.75 16.83
N ALA A 35 -6.44 3.49 15.89
CA ALA A 35 -6.49 3.13 14.47
C ALA A 35 -5.69 1.84 14.17
N VAL A 36 -4.56 1.66 14.85
CA VAL A 36 -3.75 0.44 14.84
C VAL A 36 -3.49 0.08 16.30
N ARG A 37 -3.72 -1.18 16.68
CA ARG A 37 -3.56 -1.68 18.05
C ARG A 37 -2.38 -2.64 18.18
N ASP A 38 -2.29 -3.58 17.22
CA ASP A 38 -1.27 -4.61 17.16
C ASP A 38 -1.22 -5.18 15.74
N VAL A 39 -0.44 -4.55 14.88
CA VAL A 39 -0.25 -5.03 13.52
C VAL A 39 1.17 -5.53 13.36
N SER A 40 1.29 -6.81 13.00
CA SER A 40 2.55 -7.48 12.70
C SER A 40 2.44 -8.16 11.35
N PHE A 41 3.50 -8.19 10.58
CA PHE A 41 3.65 -8.95 9.35
C PHE A 41 5.09 -8.91 8.84
N GLU A 42 5.40 -9.80 7.93
CA GLU A 42 6.67 -9.81 7.20
C GLU A 42 6.43 -10.01 5.71
N CYS A 43 7.35 -9.52 4.88
CA CYS A 43 7.33 -9.70 3.43
C CYS A 43 8.77 -9.91 2.94
N ALA A 44 9.04 -11.09 2.39
CA ALA A 44 10.35 -11.47 1.90
C ALA A 44 10.62 -10.94 0.47
N PRO A 45 11.89 -10.91 0.04
CA PRO A 45 12.24 -10.55 -1.33
C PRO A 45 11.59 -11.49 -2.36
N GLY A 46 10.86 -10.91 -3.31
CA GLY A 46 10.12 -11.65 -4.34
C GLY A 46 8.74 -12.13 -3.90
N GLU A 47 8.27 -11.70 -2.73
CA GLU A 47 6.90 -11.94 -2.28
C GLU A 47 5.99 -10.73 -2.53
N VAL A 48 4.72 -11.01 -2.80
CA VAL A 48 3.63 -10.06 -2.72
C VAL A 48 2.78 -10.39 -1.50
N LEU A 49 2.81 -9.51 -0.50
CA LEU A 49 1.97 -9.60 0.69
C LEU A 49 0.68 -8.82 0.48
N GLY A 50 -0.46 -9.50 0.51
CA GLY A 50 -1.79 -8.88 0.54
C GLY A 50 -2.15 -8.41 1.95
N LEU A 51 -2.30 -7.11 2.17
CA LEU A 51 -2.82 -6.56 3.42
C LEU A 51 -4.33 -6.38 3.31
N LEU A 52 -5.08 -7.32 3.85
CA LEU A 52 -6.53 -7.42 3.71
C LEU A 52 -7.28 -6.89 4.94
N GLY A 53 -8.54 -6.60 4.76
CA GLY A 53 -9.43 -6.23 5.85
C GLY A 53 -10.49 -5.22 5.42
N PRO A 54 -11.56 -5.06 6.20
CA PRO A 54 -12.63 -4.13 5.90
C PRO A 54 -12.14 -2.67 5.87
N ASN A 55 -12.98 -1.79 5.30
CA ASN A 55 -12.70 -0.36 5.32
C ASN A 55 -12.62 0.15 6.77
N GLY A 56 -11.60 0.97 7.05
CA GLY A 56 -11.33 1.44 8.40
C GLY A 56 -10.64 0.44 9.33
N ALA A 57 -10.24 -0.75 8.86
CA ALA A 57 -9.56 -1.75 9.70
C ALA A 57 -8.19 -1.29 10.24
N GLY A 58 -7.57 -0.26 9.64
CA GLY A 58 -6.25 0.25 10.02
C GLY A 58 -5.16 0.06 8.98
N LYS A 59 -5.46 -0.59 7.82
CA LYS A 59 -4.48 -0.89 6.75
C LYS A 59 -3.68 0.33 6.31
N THR A 60 -4.34 1.38 5.83
CA THR A 60 -3.70 2.63 5.39
C THR A 60 -2.85 3.26 6.49
N THR A 61 -3.30 3.21 7.75
CA THR A 61 -2.52 3.75 8.89
C THR A 61 -1.25 2.94 9.11
N ALA A 62 -1.34 1.60 9.07
CA ALA A 62 -0.18 0.72 9.18
C ALA A 62 0.82 0.96 8.03
N LEU A 63 0.35 1.05 6.78
CA LEU A 63 1.20 1.34 5.62
C LEU A 63 1.87 2.72 5.70
N ARG A 64 1.18 3.74 6.22
CA ARG A 64 1.78 5.06 6.46
C ARG A 64 2.87 5.02 7.52
N ILE A 65 2.75 4.14 8.52
CA ILE A 65 3.81 3.94 9.52
C ILE A 65 5.01 3.29 8.85
N VAL A 66 4.82 2.17 8.16
CA VAL A 66 5.90 1.44 7.49
C VAL A 66 6.62 2.31 6.46
N SER A 67 5.87 3.14 5.73
CA SER A 67 6.44 4.11 4.77
C SER A 67 7.09 5.34 5.42
N THR A 68 7.19 5.39 6.76
CA THR A 68 7.73 6.51 7.54
C THR A 68 6.95 7.83 7.42
N ALA A 69 5.77 7.81 6.80
CA ALA A 69 4.89 8.98 6.70
C ALA A 69 4.18 9.30 8.03
N LEU A 70 4.12 8.32 8.92
CA LEU A 70 3.50 8.44 10.24
C LEU A 70 4.36 7.74 11.30
N ARG A 71 4.59 8.39 12.43
CA ARG A 71 5.31 7.79 13.55
C ARG A 71 4.37 6.89 14.36
N PRO A 72 4.72 5.63 14.66
CA PRO A 72 3.94 4.76 15.54
C PRO A 72 4.04 5.25 16.99
N ASP A 73 3.07 4.83 17.82
CA ASP A 73 3.12 5.04 19.27
C ASP A 73 3.79 3.85 19.99
N ALA A 74 3.76 2.66 19.37
CA ALA A 74 4.49 1.46 19.82
C ALA A 74 4.78 0.54 18.62
N GLY A 75 5.61 -0.46 18.84
CA GLY A 75 6.04 -1.43 17.84
C GLY A 75 7.27 -0.98 17.05
N ARG A 76 7.74 -1.87 16.17
CA ARG A 76 8.93 -1.66 15.34
C ARG A 76 8.66 -2.08 13.89
N ALA A 77 9.38 -1.46 12.97
CA ALA A 77 9.43 -1.92 11.59
C ALA A 77 10.84 -1.74 11.03
N PHE A 78 11.28 -2.73 10.24
CA PHE A 78 12.57 -2.73 9.58
C PHE A 78 12.37 -2.90 8.07
N ILE A 79 13.20 -2.20 7.31
CA ILE A 79 13.23 -2.24 5.85
C ILE A 79 14.66 -2.54 5.43
N ASP A 80 14.89 -3.73 4.88
CA ASP A 80 16.23 -4.22 4.56
C ASP A 80 17.20 -4.09 5.76
N GLY A 81 16.73 -4.39 6.98
CA GLY A 81 17.48 -4.27 8.23
C GLY A 81 17.58 -2.84 8.78
N ILE A 82 17.04 -1.83 8.11
CA ILE A 82 17.04 -0.42 8.53
C ILE A 82 15.83 -0.17 9.43
N ASP A 83 16.05 0.23 10.67
CA ASP A 83 14.97 0.66 11.58
C ASP A 83 14.36 1.98 11.09
N ILE A 84 13.06 1.96 10.78
CA ILE A 84 12.33 3.13 10.23
C ILE A 84 12.27 4.30 11.20
N LEU A 85 12.45 4.07 12.51
CA LEU A 85 12.43 5.12 13.53
C LEU A 85 13.81 5.71 13.79
N ALA A 86 14.84 4.88 13.75
CA ALA A 86 16.22 5.31 13.95
C ALA A 86 16.77 6.00 12.70
N GLU A 87 16.47 5.47 11.51
CA GLU A 87 17.04 5.93 10.24
C GLU A 87 15.97 6.21 9.16
N PRO A 88 14.99 7.08 9.45
CA PRO A 88 13.83 7.27 8.57
C PRO A 88 14.19 7.78 7.16
N LEU A 89 15.26 8.55 7.01
CA LEU A 89 15.70 9.04 5.69
C LEU A 89 16.31 7.93 4.86
N GLN A 90 17.05 7.01 5.46
CA GLN A 90 17.59 5.84 4.76
C GLN A 90 16.47 4.90 4.33
N ALA A 91 15.52 4.62 5.25
CA ALA A 91 14.35 3.81 4.93
C ALA A 91 13.55 4.40 3.76
N ARG A 92 13.26 5.70 3.76
CA ARG A 92 12.52 6.37 2.66
C ARG A 92 13.17 6.22 1.30
N ARG A 93 14.49 6.21 1.22
CA ARG A 93 15.21 6.01 -0.05
C ARG A 93 14.98 4.62 -0.65
N ARG A 94 14.61 3.65 0.20
CA ARG A 94 14.35 2.26 -0.19
C ARG A 94 12.89 2.02 -0.57
N ILE A 95 11.98 2.91 -0.21
CA ILE A 95 10.54 2.69 -0.31
C ILE A 95 9.95 3.45 -1.50
N GLY A 96 9.21 2.73 -2.33
CA GLY A 96 8.16 3.31 -3.18
C GLY A 96 6.82 3.20 -2.47
N PHE A 97 6.21 4.32 -2.09
CA PHE A 97 4.92 4.33 -1.41
C PHE A 97 3.85 5.05 -2.23
N LEU A 98 2.87 4.30 -2.70
CA LEU A 98 1.64 4.82 -3.28
C LEU A 98 0.57 4.94 -2.20
N SER A 99 0.19 6.16 -1.87
CA SER A 99 -0.95 6.44 -0.98
C SER A 99 -2.14 6.95 -1.80
N GLY A 100 -3.32 6.43 -1.54
CA GLY A 100 -4.56 6.86 -2.22
C GLY A 100 -4.91 8.35 -2.07
N THR A 101 -4.23 9.07 -1.16
CA THR A 101 -4.49 10.50 -0.91
C THR A 101 -3.48 11.45 -1.55
N THR A 102 -2.43 10.94 -2.21
CA THR A 102 -1.36 11.80 -2.73
C THR A 102 -1.67 12.22 -4.17
N GLY A 103 -2.22 13.40 -4.33
CA GLY A 103 -2.51 14.00 -5.64
C GLY A 103 -1.27 14.27 -6.49
N LEU A 104 -1.47 14.42 -7.80
CA LEU A 104 -0.47 14.91 -8.74
C LEU A 104 -0.42 16.44 -8.73
N TYR A 105 0.70 17.00 -9.15
CA TYR A 105 0.78 18.44 -9.44
C TYR A 105 -0.02 18.74 -10.71
N GLY A 106 -1.22 19.28 -10.56
CA GLY A 106 -2.20 19.44 -11.64
C GLY A 106 -1.70 20.25 -12.84
N ARG A 107 -0.83 21.25 -12.57
CA ARG A 107 -0.27 22.12 -13.63
C ARG A 107 0.88 21.48 -14.42
N LEU A 108 1.52 20.45 -13.86
CA LEU A 108 2.55 19.70 -14.55
C LEU A 108 1.92 18.62 -15.45
N SER A 109 2.59 18.28 -16.53
CA SER A 109 2.24 17.11 -17.36
C SER A 109 2.48 15.81 -16.60
N ALA A 110 1.98 14.69 -17.14
CA ALA A 110 2.27 13.37 -16.57
C ALA A 110 3.78 13.11 -16.48
N ARG A 111 4.53 13.41 -17.56
CA ARG A 111 5.99 13.25 -17.60
C ARG A 111 6.68 14.13 -16.56
N GLU A 112 6.35 15.41 -16.50
CA GLU A 112 6.94 16.34 -15.53
C GLU A 112 6.68 15.92 -14.09
N ASN A 113 5.49 15.38 -13.78
CA ASN A 113 5.19 14.83 -12.45
C ASN A 113 6.16 13.70 -12.08
N VAL A 114 6.42 12.77 -12.99
CA VAL A 114 7.33 11.63 -12.75
C VAL A 114 8.78 12.11 -12.65
N GLU A 115 9.23 12.92 -13.60
CA GLU A 115 10.60 13.44 -13.64
C GLU A 115 10.93 14.32 -12.42
N TYR A 116 9.97 15.10 -11.92
CA TYR A 116 10.16 15.93 -10.74
C TYR A 116 10.57 15.09 -9.52
N PHE A 117 9.91 13.94 -9.29
CA PHE A 117 10.27 13.04 -8.21
C PHE A 117 11.62 12.35 -8.42
N GLY A 118 11.96 11.97 -9.65
CA GLY A 118 13.28 11.44 -9.93
C GLY A 118 14.41 12.46 -9.63
N ARG A 119 14.18 13.74 -9.94
CA ARG A 119 15.12 14.82 -9.59
C ARG A 119 15.22 15.02 -8.08
N LEU A 120 14.10 14.95 -7.34
CA LEU A 120 14.12 15.02 -5.87
C LEU A 120 14.91 13.87 -5.23
N HIS A 121 14.93 12.70 -5.87
CA HIS A 121 15.75 11.57 -5.45
C HIS A 121 17.21 11.64 -5.95
N GLY A 122 17.61 12.74 -6.62
CA GLY A 122 18.99 12.95 -7.07
C GLY A 122 19.39 12.10 -8.28
N MET A 123 18.44 11.66 -9.10
CA MET A 123 18.74 10.88 -10.30
C MET A 123 19.46 11.74 -11.35
N ALA A 124 20.53 11.19 -11.94
CA ALA A 124 21.20 11.83 -13.06
C ALA A 124 20.24 11.99 -14.27
N PRO A 125 20.32 13.10 -15.03
CA PRO A 125 19.34 13.42 -16.07
C PRO A 125 19.16 12.31 -17.13
N GLU A 126 20.24 11.68 -17.56
CA GLU A 126 20.17 10.60 -18.56
C GLU A 126 19.52 9.32 -18.02
N ARG A 127 19.86 8.94 -16.77
CA ARG A 127 19.23 7.80 -16.10
C ARG A 127 17.73 8.06 -15.89
N LEU A 128 17.39 9.27 -15.45
CA LEU A 128 16.01 9.69 -15.25
C LEU A 128 15.20 9.59 -16.53
N ARG A 129 15.72 10.09 -17.65
CA ARG A 129 15.05 10.03 -18.96
C ARG A 129 14.78 8.58 -19.35
N ARG A 130 15.84 7.74 -19.38
CA ARG A 130 15.69 6.31 -19.73
C ARG A 130 14.69 5.59 -18.84
N ARG A 131 14.75 5.84 -17.53
CA ARG A 131 13.82 5.21 -16.59
C ARG A 131 12.38 5.69 -16.77
N CYS A 132 12.19 6.97 -17.04
CA CYS A 132 10.90 7.56 -17.33
C CYS A 132 10.29 6.93 -18.60
N ASP A 133 11.06 6.83 -19.70
CA ASP A 133 10.59 6.22 -20.94
C ASP A 133 10.20 4.74 -20.74
N ALA A 134 11.00 3.96 -20.00
CA ALA A 134 10.68 2.57 -19.68
C ALA A 134 9.38 2.43 -18.85
N LEU A 135 9.17 3.31 -17.88
CA LEU A 135 7.94 3.31 -17.08
C LEU A 135 6.71 3.71 -17.89
N PHE A 136 6.87 4.64 -18.83
CA PHE A 136 5.80 5.07 -19.71
C PHE A 136 5.38 3.97 -20.67
N GLU A 137 6.34 3.16 -21.16
CA GLU A 137 6.06 1.95 -21.92
C GLU A 137 5.32 0.91 -21.07
N GLN A 138 5.86 0.55 -19.90
CA GLN A 138 5.29 -0.49 -19.02
C GLN A 138 3.86 -0.17 -18.54
N LEU A 139 3.55 1.10 -18.32
CA LEU A 139 2.25 1.56 -17.82
C LEU A 139 1.34 2.09 -18.93
N ASP A 140 1.75 1.97 -20.19
CA ASP A 140 0.98 2.47 -21.34
C ASP A 140 0.55 3.93 -21.13
N MET A 141 1.56 4.83 -21.06
CA MET A 141 1.36 6.25 -20.73
C MET A 141 1.77 7.21 -21.84
N HIS A 142 2.25 6.71 -23.01
CA HIS A 142 2.81 7.55 -24.06
C HIS A 142 1.83 8.58 -24.61
N GLU A 143 0.56 8.18 -24.82
CA GLU A 143 -0.48 9.05 -25.41
C GLU A 143 -0.80 10.28 -24.57
N PHE A 144 -0.57 10.22 -23.26
CA PHE A 144 -0.86 11.33 -22.35
C PHE A 144 0.36 11.87 -21.60
N ALA A 145 1.56 11.46 -22.02
CA ALA A 145 2.82 11.86 -21.39
C ALA A 145 2.93 13.38 -21.19
N HIS A 146 2.49 14.16 -22.18
CA HIS A 146 2.57 15.62 -22.20
C HIS A 146 1.26 16.32 -21.83
N LYS A 147 0.19 15.57 -21.50
CA LYS A 147 -1.06 16.16 -21.01
C LYS A 147 -0.91 16.58 -19.55
N ARG A 148 -1.49 17.72 -19.20
CA ARG A 148 -1.50 18.22 -17.80
C ARG A 148 -2.26 17.27 -16.90
N ALA A 149 -1.74 17.08 -15.68
CA ALA A 149 -2.31 16.13 -14.72
C ALA A 149 -3.76 16.48 -14.30
N ASP A 150 -4.14 17.76 -14.30
CA ASP A 150 -5.52 18.17 -14.03
C ASP A 150 -6.53 17.66 -15.08
N SER A 151 -6.11 17.48 -16.34
CA SER A 151 -6.95 17.01 -17.45
C SER A 151 -6.97 15.48 -17.63
N LEU A 152 -6.20 14.73 -16.83
CA LEU A 152 -6.14 13.28 -16.92
C LEU A 152 -7.37 12.61 -16.30
N SER A 153 -7.78 11.46 -16.87
CA SER A 153 -8.76 10.57 -16.23
C SER A 153 -8.23 9.99 -14.92
N SER A 154 -9.10 9.38 -14.11
CA SER A 154 -8.70 8.71 -12.87
C SER A 154 -7.65 7.61 -13.11
N GLY A 155 -7.85 6.77 -14.13
CA GLY A 155 -6.91 5.73 -14.52
C GLY A 155 -5.55 6.28 -14.97
N MET A 156 -5.53 7.33 -15.79
CA MET A 156 -4.30 8.01 -16.20
C MET A 156 -3.56 8.63 -15.00
N LYS A 157 -4.30 9.25 -14.08
CA LYS A 157 -3.73 9.79 -12.83
C LYS A 157 -3.10 8.70 -11.98
N GLN A 158 -3.76 7.56 -11.88
CA GLN A 158 -3.26 6.43 -11.10
C GLN A 158 -1.97 5.84 -11.69
N LYS A 159 -1.93 5.62 -13.02
CA LYS A 159 -0.71 5.20 -13.72
C LYS A 159 0.44 6.18 -13.48
N CYS A 160 0.18 7.48 -13.58
CA CYS A 160 1.17 8.52 -13.30
C CYS A 160 1.64 8.50 -11.83
N ALA A 161 0.73 8.29 -10.87
CA ALA A 161 1.08 8.18 -9.46
C ALA A 161 1.95 6.95 -9.18
N ILE A 162 1.67 5.82 -9.83
CA ILE A 162 2.50 4.61 -9.76
C ILE A 162 3.89 4.88 -10.35
N ALA A 163 3.98 5.42 -11.57
CA ALA A 163 5.26 5.75 -12.21
C ALA A 163 6.11 6.66 -11.32
N ARG A 164 5.51 7.69 -10.73
CA ARG A 164 6.15 8.60 -9.78
C ARG A 164 6.67 7.87 -8.54
N THR A 165 5.91 6.90 -8.04
CA THR A 165 6.25 6.13 -6.84
C THR A 165 7.50 5.28 -7.03
N VAL A 166 7.77 4.84 -8.25
CA VAL A 166 8.84 3.87 -8.54
C VAL A 166 9.99 4.45 -9.38
N ILE A 167 9.95 5.73 -9.75
CA ILE A 167 10.96 6.35 -10.62
C ILE A 167 12.37 6.23 -10.05
N HIS A 168 12.52 6.28 -8.74
CA HIS A 168 13.80 6.22 -8.05
C HIS A 168 14.32 4.79 -7.82
N GLU A 169 13.65 3.78 -8.42
CA GLU A 169 14.02 2.35 -8.33
C GLU A 169 14.10 1.84 -6.88
N PRO A 170 12.99 1.91 -6.15
CA PRO A 170 12.96 1.48 -4.76
C PRO A 170 13.24 -0.02 -4.62
N SER A 171 13.83 -0.43 -3.49
CA SER A 171 14.02 -1.85 -3.15
C SER A 171 12.77 -2.50 -2.54
N ILE A 172 11.76 -1.71 -2.23
CA ILE A 172 10.50 -2.15 -1.62
C ILE A 172 9.35 -1.31 -2.19
N LEU A 173 8.24 -1.98 -2.51
CA LEU A 173 7.05 -1.32 -3.03
C LEU A 173 5.85 -1.49 -2.08
N ILE A 174 5.22 -0.40 -1.71
CA ILE A 174 4.02 -0.37 -0.84
C ILE A 174 2.92 0.34 -1.61
N LEU A 175 1.82 -0.36 -1.88
CA LEU A 175 0.69 0.14 -2.67
C LEU A 175 -0.59 0.09 -1.83
N ASP A 176 -1.16 1.25 -1.55
CA ASP A 176 -2.42 1.37 -0.80
C ASP A 176 -3.58 1.52 -1.79
N GLU A 177 -4.33 0.43 -1.99
CA GLU A 177 -5.47 0.32 -2.89
C GLU A 177 -5.20 0.81 -4.33
N PRO A 178 -4.18 0.27 -5.04
CA PRO A 178 -3.70 0.84 -6.29
C PRO A 178 -4.68 0.73 -7.46
N THR A 179 -5.68 -0.14 -7.39
CA THR A 179 -6.66 -0.41 -8.45
C THR A 179 -8.03 0.20 -8.19
N THR A 180 -8.23 0.79 -7.01
CA THR A 180 -9.53 1.36 -6.63
C THR A 180 -9.95 2.48 -7.58
N GLY A 181 -11.17 2.37 -8.13
CA GLY A 181 -11.74 3.34 -9.07
C GLY A 181 -11.18 3.25 -10.50
N LEU A 182 -10.46 2.18 -10.84
CA LEU A 182 -10.01 1.90 -12.19
C LEU A 182 -11.00 1.02 -12.95
N ASP A 183 -11.06 1.21 -14.27
CA ASP A 183 -11.67 0.25 -15.17
C ASP A 183 -10.83 -1.05 -15.25
N VAL A 184 -11.41 -2.12 -15.78
CA VAL A 184 -10.81 -3.45 -15.84
C VAL A 184 -9.47 -3.46 -16.58
N MET A 185 -9.34 -2.69 -17.68
CA MET A 185 -8.11 -2.65 -18.47
C MET A 185 -7.01 -1.91 -17.75
N SER A 186 -7.33 -0.77 -17.15
CA SER A 186 -6.38 0.00 -16.32
C SER A 186 -5.93 -0.79 -15.09
N ALA A 187 -6.85 -1.49 -14.41
CA ALA A 187 -6.53 -2.35 -13.28
C ALA A 187 -5.58 -3.49 -13.70
N LYS A 188 -5.84 -4.13 -14.86
CA LYS A 188 -4.97 -5.18 -15.39
C LYS A 188 -3.53 -4.68 -15.57
N ILE A 189 -3.34 -3.51 -16.19
CA ILE A 189 -1.99 -2.93 -16.41
C ILE A 189 -1.27 -2.73 -15.07
N VAL A 190 -1.98 -2.23 -14.05
CA VAL A 190 -1.41 -2.04 -12.71
C VAL A 190 -1.03 -3.39 -12.06
N LEU A 191 -1.88 -4.40 -12.17
CA LEU A 191 -1.60 -5.73 -11.62
C LEU A 191 -0.41 -6.42 -12.33
N ASP A 192 -0.34 -6.32 -13.66
CA ASP A 192 0.78 -6.83 -14.45
C ASP A 192 2.09 -6.10 -14.10
N PHE A 193 2.00 -4.79 -13.83
CA PHE A 193 3.13 -4.01 -13.33
C PHE A 193 3.61 -4.49 -11.95
N VAL A 194 2.69 -4.77 -11.01
CA VAL A 194 3.02 -5.35 -9.69
C VAL A 194 3.70 -6.71 -9.85
N ALA A 195 3.21 -7.56 -10.74
CA ALA A 195 3.81 -8.86 -11.03
C ALA A 195 5.25 -8.73 -11.56
N SER A 196 5.56 -7.68 -12.34
CA SER A 196 6.92 -7.43 -12.81
C SER A 196 7.90 -7.12 -11.68
N TYR A 197 7.47 -6.43 -10.62
CA TYR A 197 8.29 -6.18 -9.43
C TYR A 197 8.58 -7.44 -8.64
N LYS A 198 7.59 -8.33 -8.51
CA LYS A 198 7.79 -9.66 -7.93
C LYS A 198 8.85 -10.45 -8.70
N ALA A 199 8.81 -10.44 -10.04
CA ALA A 199 9.80 -11.10 -10.89
C ALA A 199 11.23 -10.53 -10.70
N LEU A 200 11.35 -9.25 -10.37
CA LEU A 200 12.62 -8.59 -10.01
C LEU A 200 13.05 -8.88 -8.55
N ARG A 201 12.36 -9.77 -7.84
CA ARG A 201 12.57 -10.09 -6.43
C ARG A 201 12.44 -8.90 -5.47
N ILE A 202 11.70 -7.88 -5.86
CA ILE A 202 11.38 -6.74 -5.00
C ILE A 202 10.14 -7.10 -4.17
N PRO A 203 10.19 -7.04 -2.82
CA PRO A 203 9.02 -7.28 -1.99
C PRO A 203 7.96 -6.21 -2.21
N VAL A 204 6.70 -6.64 -2.33
CA VAL A 204 5.56 -5.76 -2.55
C VAL A 204 4.51 -5.96 -1.46
N ILE A 205 4.08 -4.88 -0.81
CA ILE A 205 2.88 -4.88 0.02
C ILE A 205 1.75 -4.24 -0.79
N LEU A 206 0.67 -4.98 -0.95
CA LEU A 206 -0.53 -4.56 -1.65
C LEU A 206 -1.71 -4.51 -0.67
N SER A 207 -2.20 -3.32 -0.29
CA SER A 207 -3.49 -3.28 0.40
C SER A 207 -4.62 -3.31 -0.62
N THR A 208 -5.58 -4.17 -0.38
CA THR A 208 -6.77 -4.29 -1.22
C THR A 208 -7.95 -4.86 -0.43
N HIS A 209 -9.14 -4.61 -0.90
CA HIS A 209 -10.36 -5.29 -0.48
C HIS A 209 -10.92 -6.22 -1.59
N HIS A 210 -10.21 -6.33 -2.70
CA HIS A 210 -10.57 -7.16 -3.84
C HIS A 210 -9.87 -8.52 -3.77
N LEU A 211 -10.57 -9.56 -3.36
CA LEU A 211 -10.01 -10.90 -3.17
C LEU A 211 -9.47 -11.53 -4.46
N HIS A 212 -10.03 -11.18 -5.63
CA HIS A 212 -9.50 -11.64 -6.92
C HIS A 212 -8.08 -11.13 -7.22
N GLU A 213 -7.69 -9.95 -6.70
CA GLU A 213 -6.32 -9.45 -6.83
C GLU A 213 -5.36 -10.24 -5.95
N VAL A 214 -5.84 -10.60 -4.75
CA VAL A 214 -5.08 -11.45 -3.82
C VAL A 214 -4.82 -12.80 -4.43
N ASP A 215 -5.85 -13.41 -4.96
CA ASP A 215 -5.79 -14.72 -5.61
C ASP A 215 -4.82 -14.76 -6.78
N LYS A 216 -4.77 -13.68 -7.54
CA LYS A 216 -3.93 -13.56 -8.73
C LYS A 216 -2.46 -13.24 -8.43
N LEU A 217 -2.18 -12.44 -7.40
CA LEU A 217 -0.85 -11.84 -7.22
C LEU A 217 -0.16 -12.20 -5.92
N CYS A 218 -0.92 -12.39 -4.83
CA CYS A 218 -0.32 -12.50 -3.52
C CYS A 218 0.18 -13.92 -3.23
N ASP A 219 1.32 -14.01 -2.60
CA ASP A 219 1.86 -15.26 -2.05
C ASP A 219 1.38 -15.47 -0.62
N ARG A 220 1.37 -14.37 0.13
CA ARG A 220 0.97 -14.34 1.54
C ARG A 220 -0.05 -13.25 1.77
N VAL A 221 -0.79 -13.39 2.85
CA VAL A 221 -1.79 -12.41 3.31
C VAL A 221 -1.63 -12.13 4.79
N CYS A 222 -1.90 -10.88 5.15
CA CYS A 222 -2.13 -10.45 6.52
C CYS A 222 -3.52 -9.83 6.59
N ILE A 223 -4.42 -10.41 7.39
CA ILE A 223 -5.77 -9.87 7.58
C ILE A 223 -5.77 -8.97 8.81
N VAL A 224 -6.13 -7.70 8.58
CA VAL A 224 -6.26 -6.70 9.64
C VAL A 224 -7.73 -6.45 9.92
N ASN A 225 -8.11 -6.57 11.19
CA ASN A 225 -9.45 -6.24 11.66
C ASN A 225 -9.38 -5.44 12.96
N HIS A 226 -10.17 -4.37 13.07
CA HIS A 226 -10.19 -3.47 14.23
C HIS A 226 -8.79 -3.05 14.73
N GLY A 227 -7.86 -2.81 13.80
CA GLY A 227 -6.50 -2.34 14.12
C GLY A 227 -5.53 -3.42 14.57
N ALA A 228 -5.87 -4.69 14.47
CA ALA A 228 -4.99 -5.81 14.79
C ALA A 228 -4.87 -6.78 13.62
N SER A 229 -3.71 -7.40 13.44
CA SER A 229 -3.53 -8.53 12.53
C SER A 229 -4.14 -9.77 13.18
N ILE A 230 -5.16 -10.35 12.55
CA ILE A 230 -5.89 -11.51 13.04
C ILE A 230 -5.54 -12.80 12.29
N PHE A 231 -4.85 -12.70 11.17
CA PHE A 231 -4.32 -13.83 10.40
C PHE A 231 -3.06 -13.40 9.65
N GLN A 232 -2.09 -14.31 9.57
CA GLN A 232 -0.91 -14.20 8.72
C GLN A 232 -0.58 -15.59 8.18
N GLY A 233 -0.41 -15.69 6.87
CA GLY A 233 -0.09 -16.97 6.24
C GLY A 233 -0.04 -16.87 4.73
N THR A 234 0.12 -18.00 4.06
CA THR A 234 -0.01 -18.07 2.60
C THR A 234 -1.48 -17.97 2.19
N VAL A 235 -1.73 -17.60 0.94
CA VAL A 235 -3.09 -17.58 0.37
C VAL A 235 -3.72 -18.98 0.48
N GLU A 236 -2.93 -20.04 0.30
CA GLU A 236 -3.38 -21.42 0.42
C GLU A 236 -3.77 -21.78 1.87
N GLN A 237 -2.97 -21.37 2.86
CA GLN A 237 -3.34 -21.55 4.27
C GLN A 237 -4.66 -20.83 4.62
N LEU A 238 -4.87 -19.62 4.09
CA LEU A 238 -6.15 -18.93 4.27
C LEU A 238 -7.32 -19.74 3.68
N ARG A 239 -7.18 -20.28 2.46
CA ARG A 239 -8.22 -21.10 1.82
C ARG A 239 -8.60 -22.32 2.65
N HIS A 240 -7.62 -22.98 3.27
CA HIS A 240 -7.86 -24.13 4.13
C HIS A 240 -8.72 -23.81 5.36
N LEU A 241 -8.59 -22.62 5.94
CA LEU A 241 -9.43 -22.17 7.06
C LEU A 241 -10.92 -22.02 6.67
N GLY A 242 -11.20 -21.75 5.41
CA GLY A 242 -12.56 -21.70 4.87
C GLY A 242 -13.12 -23.05 4.43
N GLY A 243 -12.50 -24.18 4.80
CA GLY A 243 -12.94 -25.52 4.39
C GLY A 243 -12.55 -25.92 2.97
N GLY A 244 -11.56 -25.26 2.36
CA GLY A 244 -11.08 -25.55 1.01
C GLY A 244 -11.95 -24.96 -0.11
N GLY A 245 -12.86 -24.05 0.23
CA GLY A 245 -13.74 -23.35 -0.69
C GLY A 245 -13.13 -22.06 -1.29
N ASP A 246 -14.00 -21.10 -1.55
CA ASP A 246 -13.62 -19.80 -2.08
C ASP A 246 -12.83 -18.97 -1.05
N LEU A 247 -11.91 -18.14 -1.54
CA LEU A 247 -11.13 -17.20 -0.72
C LEU A 247 -12.03 -16.21 0.03
N TYR A 248 -13.22 -15.92 -0.52
CA TYR A 248 -14.21 -15.06 0.12
C TYR A 248 -14.74 -15.70 1.41
N ASP A 249 -15.13 -16.97 1.37
CA ASP A 249 -15.66 -17.69 2.54
C ASP A 249 -14.59 -17.80 3.63
N ALA A 250 -13.35 -18.08 3.24
CA ALA A 250 -12.21 -18.13 4.14
C ALA A 250 -11.96 -16.78 4.82
N PHE A 251 -12.00 -15.68 4.07
CA PHE A 251 -11.85 -14.33 4.60
C PHE A 251 -12.97 -13.97 5.58
N VAL A 252 -14.23 -14.26 5.23
CA VAL A 252 -15.39 -14.03 6.10
C VAL A 252 -15.29 -14.87 7.38
N HIS A 253 -14.87 -16.12 7.28
CA HIS A 253 -14.65 -16.99 8.45
C HIS A 253 -13.65 -16.37 9.42
N VAL A 254 -12.48 -15.96 8.94
CA VAL A 254 -11.43 -15.34 9.79
C VAL A 254 -11.89 -14.02 10.40
N ILE A 255 -12.65 -13.20 9.67
CA ILE A 255 -13.18 -11.92 10.20
C ILE A 255 -14.16 -12.14 11.36
N HIS A 256 -14.97 -13.21 11.32
CA HIS A 256 -16.00 -13.47 12.31
C HIS A 256 -15.54 -14.32 13.49
N HIS A 257 -14.62 -15.26 13.27
CA HIS A 257 -14.23 -16.26 14.26
C HIS A 257 -12.78 -16.14 14.73
N GLY A 258 -11.97 -15.34 14.04
CA GLY A 258 -10.52 -15.35 14.18
C GLY A 258 -9.87 -16.52 13.43
N ALA A 259 -8.54 -16.59 13.48
CA ALA A 259 -7.76 -17.69 12.89
C ALA A 259 -7.47 -18.76 13.91
#